data_83fd93629fc114a3fff3689df4d9e952
#
_entry.id   83fd93629fc114a3fff3689df4d9e952
#
_cell.length_a   1.000
_cell.length_b   1.000
_cell.length_c   1.000
_cell.angle_alpha   90.00
_cell.angle_beta   90.00
_cell.angle_gamma   90.00
#
_symmetry.space_group_name_H-M   'P 1'
#
loop_
_entity.id
_entity.type
_entity.pdbx_description
1 polymer ?
#
loop_
_entity_poly.entity_id
_entity_poly.type
_entity_poly.pdbx_seq_one_letter_code
_entity_poly.pdbx_strand_id
1 'polypeptide(L)'
;MAAGMGSRYGGLKQIDPVGSQGEAILDYSLYDAHKAGFDTAVIIIKEAIRKDFMETVGERLKKCPMEIRYAYQELDDIPAGYTVPEGRTKPWGTCHAVLCAREAIGDAPFAVINADDYYGTSAYRVIYDALCHAQDKDTYDYYMVGYELGKTVTDHGSVARGICVTDGKGHLTGIDERTRVEKSPGGIHFTEDGEHWVDVPADTTVSMNL
;
A
#
# COMPACT_ATOMS: atom_id res chain seq x y z
N MET A 1 -5.08 0.21 -2.78
CA MET A 1 -5.78 1.40 -2.24
C MET A 1 -5.41 2.61 -3.10
N ALA A 2 -6.39 3.28 -3.73
CA ALA A 2 -6.21 4.42 -4.64
C ALA A 2 -7.04 5.65 -4.21
N ALA A 3 -7.58 5.65 -2.98
CA ALA A 3 -8.42 6.73 -2.44
C ALA A 3 -7.62 7.92 -1.89
N GLY A 4 -6.29 7.82 -1.79
CA GLY A 4 -5.42 8.89 -1.32
C GLY A 4 -5.34 10.04 -2.31
N MET A 5 -5.67 11.26 -1.88
CA MET A 5 -5.33 12.45 -2.65
C MET A 5 -3.88 12.83 -2.33
N GLY A 6 -2.99 12.73 -3.31
CA GLY A 6 -1.62 13.22 -3.20
C GLY A 6 -1.62 14.71 -2.91
N SER A 7 -1.62 15.08 -1.63
CA SER A 7 -1.76 16.48 -1.18
C SER A 7 -0.67 17.42 -1.70
N ARG A 8 0.39 16.89 -2.30
CA ARG A 8 1.52 17.64 -2.86
C ARG A 8 1.42 17.92 -4.37
N TYR A 9 0.49 17.25 -5.08
CA TYR A 9 0.48 17.26 -6.56
C TYR A 9 -0.78 17.87 -7.19
N GLY A 10 -1.82 18.21 -6.42
CA GLY A 10 -3.06 18.81 -6.94
C GLY A 10 -3.85 17.94 -7.92
N GLY A 11 -3.50 16.66 -8.09
CA GLY A 11 -4.12 15.70 -9.01
C GLY A 11 -4.10 14.27 -8.48
N LEU A 12 -4.65 13.35 -9.27
CA LEU A 12 -4.66 11.91 -8.98
C LEU A 12 -3.28 11.30 -9.27
N LYS A 13 -2.38 11.33 -8.30
CA LYS A 13 -1.02 10.77 -8.40
C LYS A 13 -0.99 9.30 -8.87
N GLN A 14 -2.06 8.56 -8.58
CA GLN A 14 -2.20 7.14 -8.91
C GLN A 14 -2.38 6.86 -10.41
N ILE A 15 -2.62 7.91 -11.22
CA ILE A 15 -2.82 7.80 -12.65
C ILE A 15 -1.68 8.38 -13.49
N ASP A 16 -0.66 8.96 -12.83
CA ASP A 16 0.48 9.53 -13.53
C ASP A 16 1.23 8.45 -14.31
N PRO A 17 1.47 8.64 -15.61
CA PRO A 17 2.16 7.68 -16.42
C PRO A 17 3.64 7.60 -16.02
N VAL A 18 4.12 6.40 -15.77
CA VAL A 18 5.54 6.10 -15.50
C VAL A 18 6.16 5.24 -16.61
N GLY A 19 5.33 4.53 -17.36
CA GLY A 19 5.73 3.68 -18.46
C GLY A 19 5.72 4.40 -19.82
N SER A 20 6.42 3.85 -20.81
CA SER A 20 6.55 4.41 -22.16
C SER A 20 5.26 4.39 -22.98
N GLN A 21 4.29 3.57 -22.61
CA GLN A 21 2.97 3.46 -23.26
C GLN A 21 1.86 4.11 -22.41
N GLY A 22 2.22 4.85 -21.39
CA GLY A 22 1.27 5.53 -20.49
C GLY A 22 0.83 4.68 -19.30
N GLU A 23 1.53 3.59 -18.99
CA GLU A 23 1.24 2.76 -17.84
C GLU A 23 1.53 3.52 -16.53
N ALA A 24 0.62 3.42 -15.56
CA ALA A 24 0.83 3.88 -14.19
C ALA A 24 1.46 2.75 -13.33
N ILE A 25 1.93 3.08 -12.13
CA ILE A 25 2.46 2.08 -11.17
C ILE A 25 1.44 0.97 -10.91
N LEU A 26 0.16 1.33 -10.81
CA LEU A 26 -0.93 0.37 -10.62
C LEU A 26 -0.97 -0.71 -11.72
N ASP A 27 -0.72 -0.35 -12.98
CA ASP A 27 -0.74 -1.31 -14.09
C ASP A 27 0.35 -2.39 -13.92
N TYR A 28 1.55 -1.98 -13.49
CA TYR A 28 2.64 -2.92 -13.16
C TYR A 28 2.31 -3.79 -11.95
N SER A 29 1.75 -3.18 -10.91
CA SER A 29 1.32 -3.90 -9.70
C SER A 29 0.31 -5.00 -10.01
N LEU A 30 -0.71 -4.70 -10.82
CA LEU A 30 -1.71 -5.69 -11.23
C LEU A 30 -1.13 -6.77 -12.14
N TYR A 31 -0.23 -6.41 -13.04
CA TYR A 31 0.47 -7.38 -13.87
C TYR A 31 1.28 -8.37 -13.03
N ASP A 32 2.06 -7.87 -12.07
CA ASP A 32 2.89 -8.70 -11.18
C ASP A 32 2.04 -9.55 -10.24
N ALA A 33 0.95 -9.00 -9.70
CA ALA A 33 -0.02 -9.74 -8.89
C ALA A 33 -0.66 -10.90 -9.68
N HIS A 34 -1.12 -10.63 -10.91
CA HIS A 34 -1.66 -11.67 -11.78
C HIS A 34 -0.62 -12.78 -12.06
N LYS A 35 0.62 -12.41 -12.34
CA LYS A 35 1.72 -13.38 -12.56
C LYS A 35 2.04 -14.21 -11.32
N ALA A 36 1.80 -13.68 -10.13
CA ALA A 36 1.95 -14.40 -8.87
C ALA A 36 0.81 -15.41 -8.61
N GLY A 37 -0.37 -15.19 -9.24
CA GLY A 37 -1.52 -16.08 -9.11
C GLY A 37 -2.80 -15.40 -8.59
N PHE A 38 -2.78 -14.11 -8.26
CA PHE A 38 -4.00 -13.38 -7.92
C PHE A 38 -4.92 -13.28 -9.15
N ASP A 39 -6.21 -13.50 -8.93
CA ASP A 39 -7.25 -13.51 -9.98
C ASP A 39 -8.21 -12.32 -9.90
N THR A 40 -8.29 -11.68 -8.75
CA THR A 40 -9.21 -10.58 -8.47
C THR A 40 -8.47 -9.39 -7.87
N ALA A 41 -8.84 -8.17 -8.30
CA ALA A 41 -8.35 -6.93 -7.72
C ALA A 41 -9.50 -6.02 -7.33
N VAL A 42 -9.53 -5.60 -6.06
CA VAL A 42 -10.49 -4.62 -5.55
C VAL A 42 -9.84 -3.24 -5.51
N ILE A 43 -10.30 -2.35 -6.35
CA ILE A 43 -9.79 -0.98 -6.45
C ILE A 43 -10.60 -0.07 -5.53
N ILE A 44 -9.96 0.44 -4.48
CA ILE A 44 -10.60 1.34 -3.50
C ILE A 44 -10.35 2.78 -3.92
N ILE A 45 -11.40 3.51 -4.25
CA ILE A 45 -11.36 4.92 -4.66
C ILE A 45 -12.39 5.73 -3.85
N LYS A 46 -12.47 7.03 -4.08
CA LYS A 46 -13.59 7.88 -3.64
C LYS A 46 -14.59 8.03 -4.76
N GLU A 47 -15.88 8.10 -4.45
CA GLU A 47 -16.91 8.35 -5.47
C GLU A 47 -16.64 9.66 -6.23
N ALA A 48 -16.14 10.69 -5.55
CA ALA A 48 -15.82 11.99 -6.15
C ALA A 48 -14.82 11.92 -7.32
N ILE A 49 -13.92 10.93 -7.33
CA ILE A 49 -12.92 10.76 -8.41
C ILE A 49 -13.27 9.65 -9.40
N ARG A 50 -14.40 8.97 -9.21
CA ARG A 50 -14.80 7.81 -10.00
C ARG A 50 -14.78 8.08 -11.50
N LYS A 51 -15.40 9.20 -11.91
CA LYS A 51 -15.50 9.52 -13.34
C LYS A 51 -14.11 9.65 -13.97
N ASP A 52 -13.26 10.50 -13.41
CA ASP A 52 -11.91 10.75 -13.94
C ASP A 52 -11.04 9.49 -13.89
N PHE A 53 -11.17 8.70 -12.82
CA PHE A 53 -10.48 7.42 -12.69
C PHE A 53 -10.92 6.44 -13.78
N MET A 54 -12.22 6.29 -14.03
CA MET A 54 -12.75 5.36 -15.05
C MET A 54 -12.37 5.78 -16.46
N GLU A 55 -12.34 7.08 -16.77
CA GLU A 55 -11.96 7.61 -18.07
C GLU A 55 -10.45 7.45 -18.37
N THR A 56 -9.62 7.38 -17.33
CA THR A 56 -8.15 7.29 -17.45
C THR A 56 -7.64 5.87 -17.22
N VAL A 57 -7.71 5.41 -15.97
CA VAL A 57 -7.21 4.09 -15.54
C VAL A 57 -8.20 2.99 -15.92
N GLY A 58 -9.50 3.24 -15.77
CA GLY A 58 -10.55 2.23 -15.97
C GLY A 58 -10.51 1.61 -17.39
N GLU A 59 -10.20 2.40 -18.42
CA GLU A 59 -10.08 1.87 -19.78
C GLU A 59 -8.89 0.90 -19.93
N ARG A 60 -7.79 1.13 -19.21
CA ARG A 60 -6.66 0.19 -19.18
C ARG A 60 -6.98 -1.06 -18.38
N LEU A 61 -7.68 -0.90 -17.25
CA LEU A 61 -8.09 -2.03 -16.40
C LEU A 61 -9.02 -3.01 -17.08
N LYS A 62 -9.78 -2.60 -18.09
CA LYS A 62 -10.59 -3.51 -18.95
C LYS A 62 -9.75 -4.57 -19.68
N LYS A 63 -8.46 -4.30 -19.87
CA LYS A 63 -7.51 -5.23 -20.52
C LYS A 63 -6.77 -6.09 -19.49
N CYS A 64 -6.95 -5.82 -18.22
CA CYS A 64 -6.36 -6.61 -17.15
C CYS A 64 -6.96 -8.03 -17.15
N PRO A 65 -6.15 -9.09 -17.07
CA PRO A 65 -6.67 -10.46 -17.06
C PRO A 65 -7.33 -10.85 -15.72
N MET A 66 -7.27 -9.98 -14.70
CA MET A 66 -7.90 -10.16 -13.40
C MET A 66 -9.34 -9.64 -13.41
N GLU A 67 -10.20 -10.21 -12.56
CA GLU A 67 -11.50 -9.61 -12.25
C GLU A 67 -11.28 -8.30 -11.49
N ILE A 68 -11.82 -7.19 -12.01
CA ILE A 68 -11.71 -5.87 -11.37
C ILE A 68 -13.03 -5.52 -10.68
N ARG A 69 -12.96 -5.34 -9.37
CA ARG A 69 -14.07 -4.85 -8.54
C ARG A 69 -13.73 -3.46 -8.00
N TYR A 70 -14.73 -2.68 -7.65
CA TYR A 70 -14.56 -1.35 -7.08
C TYR A 70 -15.21 -1.25 -5.72
N ALA A 71 -14.55 -0.56 -4.79
CA ALA A 71 -15.08 -0.18 -3.50
C ALA A 71 -14.86 1.33 -3.29
N TYR A 72 -15.73 1.95 -2.51
CA TYR A 72 -15.69 3.39 -2.31
C TYR A 72 -15.45 3.72 -0.86
N GLN A 73 -14.42 4.51 -0.58
CA GLN A 73 -14.11 4.99 0.76
C GLN A 73 -14.74 6.37 0.96
N GLU A 74 -15.90 6.40 1.64
CA GLU A 74 -16.59 7.64 1.98
C GLU A 74 -16.52 7.93 3.49
N LEU A 75 -16.61 9.21 3.88
CA LEU A 75 -16.42 9.61 5.28
C LEU A 75 -17.54 9.13 6.20
N ASP A 76 -18.72 8.96 5.67
CA ASP A 76 -19.95 8.54 6.38
C ASP A 76 -20.14 7.02 6.39
N ASP A 77 -19.34 6.26 5.65
CA ASP A 77 -19.33 4.80 5.70
C ASP A 77 -18.56 4.32 6.93
N ILE A 78 -19.17 4.49 8.09
CA ILE A 78 -18.59 4.16 9.41
C ILE A 78 -19.50 3.22 10.18
N PRO A 79 -18.94 2.42 11.11
CA PRO A 79 -19.74 1.49 11.90
C PRO A 79 -20.88 2.17 12.69
N ALA A 80 -21.96 1.44 12.89
CA ALA A 80 -23.11 1.94 13.67
C ALA A 80 -22.68 2.42 15.07
N GLY A 81 -23.24 3.54 15.50
CA GLY A 81 -22.94 4.17 16.78
C GLY A 81 -21.82 5.22 16.75
N TYR A 82 -21.16 5.41 15.61
CA TYR A 82 -20.19 6.48 15.39
C TYR A 82 -20.79 7.58 14.50
N THR A 83 -20.28 8.78 14.65
CA THR A 83 -20.63 9.94 13.82
C THR A 83 -19.39 10.63 13.29
N VAL A 84 -19.48 11.19 12.09
CA VAL A 84 -18.39 11.99 11.53
C VAL A 84 -18.28 13.30 12.30
N PRO A 85 -17.12 13.63 12.90
CA PRO A 85 -16.93 14.91 13.57
C PRO A 85 -17.14 16.09 12.64
N GLU A 86 -17.73 17.17 13.16
CA GLU A 86 -17.95 18.39 12.40
C GLU A 86 -16.62 18.92 11.81
N GLY A 87 -16.63 19.30 10.54
CA GLY A 87 -15.47 19.82 9.82
C GLY A 87 -14.43 18.78 9.38
N ARG A 88 -14.67 17.49 9.62
CA ARG A 88 -13.75 16.46 9.11
C ARG A 88 -13.85 16.31 7.61
N THR A 89 -12.74 16.49 6.92
CA THR A 89 -12.62 16.31 5.45
C THR A 89 -11.61 15.23 5.05
N LYS A 90 -10.71 14.84 5.98
CA LYS A 90 -9.68 13.83 5.73
C LYS A 90 -10.25 12.41 5.89
N PRO A 91 -9.85 11.46 5.01
CA PRO A 91 -10.21 10.05 5.16
C PRO A 91 -9.79 9.51 6.54
N TRP A 92 -10.44 8.41 6.96
CA TRP A 92 -10.14 7.76 8.24
C TRP A 92 -8.82 6.97 8.26
N GLY A 93 -8.25 6.70 7.09
CA GLY A 93 -6.99 5.96 6.95
C GLY A 93 -7.17 4.63 6.21
N THR A 94 -6.09 3.84 6.19
CA THR A 94 -5.99 2.61 5.39
C THR A 94 -6.87 1.48 5.91
N CYS A 95 -6.96 1.31 7.23
CA CYS A 95 -7.85 0.31 7.83
C CYS A 95 -9.31 0.54 7.42
N HIS A 96 -9.78 1.79 7.46
CA HIS A 96 -11.12 2.11 7.01
C HIS A 96 -11.32 1.85 5.50
N ALA A 97 -10.31 2.12 4.67
CA ALA A 97 -10.39 1.79 3.25
C ALA A 97 -10.63 0.28 3.02
N VAL A 98 -9.93 -0.57 3.79
CA VAL A 98 -10.13 -2.03 3.73
C VAL A 98 -11.53 -2.42 4.22
N LEU A 99 -12.03 -1.79 5.29
CA LEU A 99 -13.39 -2.04 5.78
C LEU A 99 -14.46 -1.70 4.73
N CYS A 100 -14.33 -0.58 4.03
CA CYS A 100 -15.24 -0.22 2.93
C CYS A 100 -15.18 -1.22 1.76
N ALA A 101 -14.10 -1.97 1.62
CA ALA A 101 -13.94 -2.98 0.58
C ALA A 101 -14.44 -4.39 0.98
N ARG A 102 -14.91 -4.57 2.22
CA ARG A 102 -15.26 -5.88 2.80
C ARG A 102 -16.17 -6.72 1.90
N GLU A 103 -17.26 -6.15 1.39
CA GLU A 103 -18.20 -6.88 0.54
C GLU A 103 -17.57 -7.27 -0.81
N ALA A 104 -16.74 -6.41 -1.37
CA ALA A 104 -16.06 -6.68 -2.63
C ALA A 104 -14.95 -7.73 -2.50
N ILE A 105 -14.30 -7.82 -1.33
CA ILE A 105 -13.27 -8.82 -1.01
C ILE A 105 -13.92 -10.18 -0.77
N GLY A 106 -15.03 -10.23 0.00
CA GLY A 106 -15.66 -11.47 0.45
C GLY A 106 -14.82 -12.21 1.50
N ASP A 107 -14.86 -13.53 1.46
CA ASP A 107 -14.21 -14.40 2.46
C ASP A 107 -12.82 -14.93 2.02
N ALA A 108 -12.32 -14.49 0.88
CA ALA A 108 -11.03 -14.95 0.38
C ALA A 108 -9.85 -14.28 1.12
N PRO A 109 -8.71 -14.97 1.28
CA PRO A 109 -7.47 -14.33 1.68
C PRO A 109 -7.09 -13.22 0.69
N PHE A 110 -6.58 -12.10 1.20
CA PHE A 110 -6.27 -10.94 0.36
C PHE A 110 -5.00 -10.23 0.79
N ALA A 111 -4.33 -9.59 -0.15
CA ALA A 111 -3.23 -8.66 0.10
C ALA A 111 -3.69 -7.21 -0.08
N VAL A 112 -3.07 -6.28 0.64
CA VAL A 112 -3.37 -4.84 0.56
C VAL A 112 -2.14 -4.11 0.06
N ILE A 113 -2.30 -3.32 -1.01
CA ILE A 113 -1.23 -2.50 -1.59
C ILE A 113 -1.69 -1.04 -1.79
N ASN A 114 -0.74 -0.13 -1.81
CA ASN A 114 -0.95 1.24 -2.29
C ASN A 114 -0.81 1.29 -3.82
N ALA A 115 -1.66 2.05 -4.47
CA ALA A 115 -1.68 2.13 -5.93
C ALA A 115 -0.50 2.95 -6.52
N ASP A 116 0.20 3.70 -5.68
CA ASP A 116 1.31 4.57 -6.03
C ASP A 116 2.69 4.09 -5.52
N ASP A 117 2.74 2.89 -4.94
CA ASP A 117 3.98 2.24 -4.52
C ASP A 117 4.33 1.07 -5.46
N TYR A 118 5.62 0.94 -5.79
CA TYR A 118 6.14 -0.19 -6.56
C TYR A 118 6.80 -1.21 -5.63
N TYR A 119 6.23 -2.41 -5.57
CA TYR A 119 6.63 -3.47 -4.63
C TYR A 119 7.65 -4.46 -5.19
N GLY A 120 7.80 -4.52 -6.51
CA GLY A 120 8.64 -5.49 -7.19
C GLY A 120 7.97 -6.86 -7.35
N THR A 121 8.32 -7.55 -8.42
CA THR A 121 7.69 -8.82 -8.86
C THR A 121 7.76 -9.93 -7.81
N SER A 122 8.88 -10.04 -7.08
CA SER A 122 9.08 -11.10 -6.10
C SER A 122 8.15 -10.97 -4.88
N ALA A 123 7.81 -9.74 -4.50
CA ALA A 123 6.97 -9.48 -3.34
C ALA A 123 5.56 -10.09 -3.50
N TYR A 124 4.96 -9.97 -4.69
CA TYR A 124 3.64 -10.55 -4.98
C TYR A 124 3.65 -12.08 -4.89
N ARG A 125 4.72 -12.74 -5.33
CA ARG A 125 4.85 -14.18 -5.20
C ARG A 125 4.97 -14.60 -3.74
N VAL A 126 5.82 -13.92 -2.97
CA VAL A 126 6.03 -14.22 -1.55
C VAL A 126 4.73 -14.09 -0.76
N ILE A 127 3.99 -13.00 -0.95
CA ILE A 127 2.72 -12.81 -0.21
C ILE A 127 1.64 -13.76 -0.71
N TYR A 128 1.56 -14.05 -2.01
CA TYR A 128 0.62 -15.02 -2.57
C TYR A 128 0.84 -16.42 -1.99
N ASP A 129 2.09 -16.90 -1.99
CA ASP A 129 2.44 -18.21 -1.45
C ASP A 129 2.09 -18.29 0.05
N ALA A 130 2.31 -17.24 0.82
CA ALA A 130 1.93 -17.17 2.23
C ALA A 130 0.40 -17.25 2.39
N LEU A 131 -0.35 -16.47 1.64
CA LEU A 131 -1.82 -16.46 1.68
C LEU A 131 -2.45 -17.79 1.27
N CYS A 132 -1.87 -18.52 0.33
CA CYS A 132 -2.33 -19.86 -0.06
C CYS A 132 -2.24 -20.88 1.09
N HIS A 133 -1.37 -20.64 2.09
CA HIS A 133 -1.18 -21.51 3.23
C HIS A 133 -1.79 -20.95 4.52
N ALA A 134 -2.37 -19.75 4.47
CA ALA A 134 -3.01 -19.11 5.61
C ALA A 134 -4.19 -19.95 6.13
N GLN A 135 -4.28 -20.08 7.44
CA GLN A 135 -5.36 -20.81 8.10
C GLN A 135 -5.74 -20.10 9.39
N ASP A 136 -6.85 -19.39 9.36
CA ASP A 136 -7.43 -18.83 10.57
C ASP A 136 -7.89 -19.96 11.49
N LYS A 137 -7.42 -19.90 12.75
CA LYS A 137 -7.76 -20.85 13.82
C LYS A 137 -8.28 -20.06 15.02
N ASP A 138 -7.61 -20.20 16.17
CA ASP A 138 -7.87 -19.40 17.36
C ASP A 138 -7.39 -17.95 17.19
N THR A 139 -6.45 -17.73 16.27
CA THR A 139 -5.90 -16.42 15.86
C THR A 139 -5.91 -16.30 14.35
N TYR A 140 -5.98 -15.05 13.87
CA TYR A 140 -5.85 -14.76 12.44
C TYR A 140 -4.39 -14.81 12.01
N ASP A 141 -4.15 -15.31 10.80
CA ASP A 141 -2.85 -15.29 10.16
C ASP A 141 -2.68 -13.97 9.36
N TYR A 142 -1.76 -13.12 9.82
CA TYR A 142 -1.36 -11.92 9.12
C TYR A 142 0.07 -12.05 8.61
N TYR A 143 0.29 -11.55 7.39
CA TYR A 143 1.60 -11.57 6.74
C TYR A 143 1.98 -10.17 6.27
N MET A 144 3.27 -9.93 6.17
CA MET A 144 3.83 -8.71 5.63
C MET A 144 5.10 -9.05 4.86
N VAL A 145 5.32 -8.39 3.73
CA VAL A 145 6.59 -8.49 3.01
C VAL A 145 7.58 -7.50 3.61
N GLY A 146 8.70 -8.02 4.15
CA GLY A 146 9.81 -7.21 4.61
C GLY A 146 10.74 -6.84 3.46
N TYR A 147 11.19 -5.59 3.45
CA TYR A 147 12.13 -5.07 2.45
C TYR A 147 13.44 -4.64 3.12
N GLU A 148 14.56 -4.76 2.42
CA GLU A 148 15.81 -4.16 2.84
C GLU A 148 15.72 -2.63 2.69
N LEU A 149 15.97 -1.88 3.76
CA LEU A 149 15.88 -0.42 3.79
C LEU A 149 16.63 0.23 2.62
N GLY A 150 17.86 -0.24 2.35
CA GLY A 150 18.71 0.30 1.30
C GLY A 150 18.13 0.22 -0.11
N LYS A 151 17.15 -0.68 -0.33
CA LYS A 151 16.42 -0.83 -1.61
C LYS A 151 15.16 0.02 -1.70
N THR A 152 14.79 0.70 -0.62
CA THR A 152 13.53 1.46 -0.51
C THR A 152 13.72 2.97 -0.31
N VAL A 153 14.95 3.43 -0.19
CA VAL A 153 15.30 4.84 -0.07
C VAL A 153 15.64 5.43 -1.44
N THR A 154 15.53 6.75 -1.54
CA THR A 154 15.85 7.53 -2.75
C THR A 154 17.06 8.43 -2.52
N ASP A 155 17.77 8.80 -3.58
CA ASP A 155 18.80 9.82 -3.54
C ASP A 155 18.23 11.25 -3.53
N HIS A 156 16.90 11.39 -3.65
CA HIS A 156 16.19 12.67 -3.73
C HIS A 156 15.09 12.77 -2.67
N GLY A 157 15.43 13.40 -1.54
CA GLY A 157 14.49 13.66 -0.44
C GLY A 157 14.37 12.50 0.56
N SER A 158 13.38 12.63 1.44
CA SER A 158 13.12 11.67 2.51
C SER A 158 11.96 10.74 2.19
N VAL A 159 11.97 9.57 2.82
CA VAL A 159 10.86 8.61 2.80
C VAL A 159 10.41 8.30 4.24
N ALA A 160 9.17 7.84 4.41
CA ALA A 160 8.70 7.25 5.65
C ALA A 160 8.79 5.72 5.56
N ARG A 161 9.27 5.05 6.63
CA ARG A 161 9.41 3.59 6.68
C ARG A 161 9.12 3.05 8.07
N GLY A 162 8.35 1.98 8.13
CA GLY A 162 8.20 1.19 9.35
C GLY A 162 9.40 0.28 9.53
N ILE A 163 10.28 0.57 10.49
CA ILE A 163 11.40 -0.32 10.85
C ILE A 163 10.83 -1.52 11.60
N CYS A 164 11.08 -2.71 11.09
CA CYS A 164 10.53 -3.95 11.61
C CYS A 164 11.50 -4.64 12.57
N VAL A 165 10.98 -5.12 13.69
CA VAL A 165 11.68 -6.02 14.61
C VAL A 165 11.05 -7.40 14.49
N THR A 166 11.87 -8.42 14.22
CA THR A 166 11.40 -9.81 14.10
C THR A 166 12.06 -10.70 15.13
N ASP A 167 11.37 -11.78 15.48
CA ASP A 167 11.99 -12.87 16.25
C ASP A 167 12.88 -13.75 15.34
N GLY A 168 13.62 -14.68 15.93
CA GLY A 168 14.47 -15.59 15.16
C GLY A 168 13.70 -16.58 14.24
N LYS A 169 12.36 -16.52 14.21
CA LYS A 169 11.48 -17.34 13.38
C LYS A 169 10.78 -16.54 12.28
N GLY A 170 11.05 -15.25 12.20
CA GLY A 170 10.46 -14.34 11.21
C GLY A 170 9.11 -13.74 11.62
N HIS A 171 8.65 -13.90 12.87
CA HIS A 171 7.44 -13.22 13.31
C HIS A 171 7.74 -11.75 13.63
N LEU A 172 6.87 -10.87 13.19
CA LEU A 172 6.96 -9.45 13.51
C LEU A 172 6.61 -9.26 15.00
N THR A 173 7.54 -8.71 15.77
CA THR A 173 7.38 -8.43 17.20
C THR A 173 7.27 -6.95 17.51
N GLY A 174 7.65 -6.09 16.58
CA GLY A 174 7.55 -4.64 16.69
C GLY A 174 7.72 -3.96 15.34
N ILE A 175 7.14 -2.78 15.22
CA ILE A 175 7.30 -1.90 14.08
C ILE A 175 7.35 -0.44 14.56
N ASP A 176 8.39 0.28 14.17
CA ASP A 176 8.58 1.69 14.51
C ASP A 176 8.53 2.54 13.24
N GLU A 177 7.49 3.36 13.12
CA GLU A 177 7.35 4.27 11.99
C GLU A 177 8.35 5.41 12.10
N ARG A 178 9.25 5.53 11.10
CA ARG A 178 10.20 6.63 10.93
C ARG A 178 9.72 7.51 9.79
N THR A 179 9.30 8.71 10.11
CA THR A 179 8.64 9.61 9.14
C THR A 179 9.62 10.33 8.25
N ARG A 180 10.90 10.37 8.64
CA ARG A 180 11.95 11.02 7.88
C ARG A 180 13.22 10.18 7.85
N VAL A 181 13.37 9.39 6.80
CA VAL A 181 14.55 8.57 6.50
C VAL A 181 15.20 9.11 5.24
N GLU A 182 16.49 9.40 5.28
CA GLU A 182 17.26 9.98 4.17
C GLU A 182 18.50 9.14 3.86
N LYS A 183 18.90 9.14 2.59
CA LYS A 183 20.15 8.56 2.14
C LYS A 183 21.15 9.69 1.88
N SER A 184 22.37 9.51 2.37
CA SER A 184 23.49 10.42 2.17
C SER A 184 24.75 9.65 1.76
N PRO A 185 25.86 10.32 1.37
CA PRO A 185 27.14 9.64 1.13
C PRO A 185 27.67 8.88 2.33
N GLY A 186 27.25 9.22 3.55
CA GLY A 186 27.64 8.56 4.79
C GLY A 186 26.81 7.33 5.15
N GLY A 187 25.70 7.08 4.45
CA GLY A 187 24.79 5.97 4.75
C GLY A 187 23.32 6.38 4.77
N ILE A 188 22.50 5.60 5.47
CA ILE A 188 21.09 5.87 5.66
C ILE A 188 20.85 6.29 7.11
N HIS A 189 20.09 7.34 7.30
CA HIS A 189 19.83 7.93 8.61
C HIS A 189 18.37 8.31 8.75
N PHE A 190 17.87 8.35 9.96
CA PHE A 190 16.56 8.93 10.24
C PHE A 190 16.65 10.01 11.34
N THR A 191 15.65 10.86 11.37
CA THR A 191 15.47 11.86 12.43
C THR A 191 13.99 11.97 12.80
N GLU A 192 13.73 12.23 14.09
CA GLU A 192 12.39 12.53 14.61
C GLU A 192 12.16 14.04 14.78
N ASP A 193 13.22 14.77 15.04
CA ASP A 193 13.16 16.22 15.38
C ASP A 193 13.76 17.11 14.28
N GLY A 194 14.44 16.52 13.29
CA GLY A 194 15.14 17.24 12.22
C GLY A 194 16.55 17.72 12.60
N GLU A 195 16.98 17.51 13.83
CA GLU A 195 18.28 17.96 14.35
C GLU A 195 19.19 16.76 14.67
N HIS A 196 18.66 15.73 15.32
CA HIS A 196 19.41 14.54 15.71
C HIS A 196 19.20 13.42 14.69
N TRP A 197 20.29 12.97 14.08
CA TRP A 197 20.26 11.93 13.07
C TRP A 197 20.84 10.63 13.64
N VAL A 198 20.15 9.52 13.37
CA VAL A 198 20.53 8.18 13.82
C VAL A 198 20.80 7.31 12.59
N ASP A 199 21.96 6.66 12.56
CA ASP A 199 22.36 5.74 11.49
C ASP A 199 21.50 4.48 11.51
N VAL A 200 21.13 4.01 10.32
CA VAL A 200 20.39 2.75 10.14
C VAL A 200 21.10 1.88 9.12
N PRO A 201 21.41 0.62 9.43
CA PRO A 201 22.00 -0.31 8.48
C PRO A 201 21.11 -0.48 7.22
N ALA A 202 21.72 -0.56 6.06
CA ALA A 202 21.00 -0.68 4.79
C ALA A 202 20.23 -2.01 4.64
N ASP A 203 20.64 -3.04 5.37
CA ASP A 203 19.99 -4.36 5.43
C ASP A 203 18.87 -4.44 6.47
N THR A 204 18.58 -3.33 7.18
CA THR A 204 17.46 -3.28 8.12
C THR A 204 16.16 -3.62 7.42
N THR A 205 15.37 -4.51 8.02
CA THR A 205 14.05 -4.87 7.48
C THR A 205 13.04 -3.77 7.74
N VAL A 206 12.32 -3.36 6.68
CA VAL A 206 11.29 -2.33 6.75
C VAL A 206 10.00 -2.77 6.07
N SER A 207 8.89 -2.17 6.48
CA SER A 207 7.60 -2.27 5.82
C SER A 207 7.46 -1.23 4.71
N MET A 208 6.81 -1.64 3.62
CA MET A 208 6.26 -0.76 2.57
C MET A 208 4.73 -0.87 2.47
N ASN A 209 4.08 -1.40 3.52
CA ASN A 209 2.62 -1.60 3.60
C ASN A 209 2.07 -2.66 2.61
N LEU A 210 2.84 -3.71 2.33
CA LEU A 210 2.37 -4.93 1.64
C LEU A 210 2.44 -6.11 2.59
#